data_8b648e19e6b38c37c7a0f382070c6b0c
#
_entry.id   8b648e19e6b38c37c7a0f382070c6b0c
#
_cell.length_a   1.000
_cell.length_b   1.000
_cell.length_c   1.000
_cell.angle_alpha   90.00
_cell.angle_beta   90.00
_cell.angle_gamma   90.00
#
_symmetry.space_group_name_H-M   'P 1'
#
loop_
_entity.id
_entity.type
_entity.pdbx_description
1 polymer ?
#
loop_
_entity_poly.entity_id
_entity_poly.type
_entity_poly.pdbx_seq_one_letter_code
_entity_poly.pdbx_strand_id
1 'polypeptide(L)'
;MDHTLLVVLSDHGHLLGEHGYTGKLHYALYPELTDIVFFIRHPRGKRAGQASDYYASTHDVAPTILGFLGVEPPHPMHGVDLSGLLEGKNPEPRDHFTLGYGEHVWCRDEAYVAFCRDDLVGAKLYDPRNDPQLQRDIARDEPETVEKMFEEYVLKDAGGSLPTY
;
A
#
# COMPACT_ATOMS: atom_id res chain seq x y z
N MET A 1 -13.68 6.23 26.56
CA MET A 1 -13.15 6.45 25.18
C MET A 1 -14.26 6.73 24.15
N ASP A 2 -15.40 7.28 24.58
CA ASP A 2 -16.59 7.39 23.73
C ASP A 2 -16.59 8.60 22.79
N HIS A 3 -15.56 9.43 22.88
CA HIS A 3 -15.37 10.61 22.04
C HIS A 3 -14.00 10.66 21.34
N THR A 4 -13.28 9.53 21.29
CA THR A 4 -11.93 9.47 20.75
C THR A 4 -11.85 8.50 19.58
N LEU A 5 -11.52 8.98 18.40
CA LEU A 5 -11.03 8.16 17.28
C LEU A 5 -9.62 7.70 17.66
N LEU A 6 -9.36 6.40 17.63
CA LEU A 6 -8.02 5.86 17.87
C LEU A 6 -7.52 5.22 16.56
N VAL A 7 -6.37 5.66 16.09
CA VAL A 7 -5.67 5.08 14.96
C VAL A 7 -4.35 4.51 15.45
N VAL A 8 -4.09 3.24 15.17
CA VAL A 8 -2.84 2.55 15.50
C VAL A 8 -2.28 1.95 14.22
N LEU A 9 -1.07 2.35 13.87
CA LEU A 9 -0.39 1.88 12.66
C LEU A 9 1.12 1.85 12.89
N SER A 10 1.85 1.12 12.03
CA SER A 10 3.29 1.32 11.83
C SER A 10 3.52 2.14 10.56
N ASP A 11 4.66 2.80 10.47
CA ASP A 11 5.10 3.52 9.27
C ASP A 11 5.58 2.56 8.19
N HIS A 12 6.23 1.46 8.58
CA HIS A 12 6.68 0.36 7.72
C HIS A 12 6.85 -0.91 8.57
N GLY A 13 7.05 -2.04 7.90
CA GLY A 13 7.45 -3.29 8.51
C GLY A 13 8.97 -3.45 8.60
N HIS A 14 9.44 -4.69 8.81
CA HIS A 14 10.86 -5.00 8.98
C HIS A 14 11.13 -6.46 8.60
N LEU A 15 12.13 -6.68 7.76
CA LEU A 15 12.61 -8.02 7.41
C LEU A 15 13.47 -8.56 8.57
N LEU A 16 13.18 -9.75 9.05
CA LEU A 16 13.87 -10.40 10.16
C LEU A 16 14.64 -11.67 9.73
N GLY A 17 14.88 -11.84 8.45
CA GLY A 17 15.55 -12.99 7.84
C GLY A 17 14.79 -13.53 6.63
N GLU A 18 13.57 -13.09 6.41
CA GLU A 18 12.73 -13.47 5.26
C GLU A 18 13.44 -13.07 3.97
N HIS A 19 13.31 -13.89 2.94
CA HIS A 19 13.97 -13.73 1.63
C HIS A 19 15.50 -13.57 1.72
N GLY A 20 16.12 -13.93 2.87
CA GLY A 20 17.55 -13.77 3.12
C GLY A 20 17.97 -12.34 3.51
N TYR A 21 17.03 -11.46 3.84
CA TYR A 21 17.28 -10.07 4.19
C TYR A 21 16.96 -9.77 5.65
N THR A 22 17.63 -8.75 6.19
CA THR A 22 17.35 -8.21 7.53
C THR A 22 17.37 -6.69 7.47
N GLY A 23 16.32 -6.06 8.00
CA GLY A 23 16.22 -4.60 8.07
C GLY A 23 15.17 -3.99 7.13
N LYS A 24 15.23 -2.68 7.00
CA LYS A 24 14.45 -1.89 6.04
C LYS A 24 15.32 -1.59 4.83
N LEU A 25 15.10 -2.31 3.75
CA LEU A 25 15.94 -2.23 2.56
C LEU A 25 15.11 -1.73 1.36
N HIS A 26 15.58 -0.69 0.69
CA HIS A 26 14.88 -0.07 -0.44
C HIS A 26 14.74 -0.99 -1.67
N TYR A 27 15.58 -2.01 -1.79
CA TYR A 27 15.59 -2.99 -2.89
C TYR A 27 14.90 -4.32 -2.54
N ALA A 28 14.37 -4.48 -1.34
CA ALA A 28 13.72 -5.70 -0.86
C ALA A 28 12.32 -5.36 -0.32
N LEU A 29 11.44 -4.90 -1.21
CA LEU A 29 10.11 -4.40 -0.90
C LEU A 29 9.07 -5.53 -0.80
N TYR A 30 9.36 -6.50 0.05
CA TYR A 30 8.49 -7.62 0.35
C TYR A 30 7.37 -7.26 1.35
N PRO A 31 6.31 -8.08 1.46
CA PRO A 31 5.18 -7.80 2.35
C PRO A 31 5.57 -7.54 3.80
N GLU A 32 6.61 -8.20 4.31
CA GLU A 32 7.12 -7.99 5.67
C GLU A 32 7.59 -6.55 5.91
N LEU A 33 7.87 -5.82 4.83
CA LEU A 33 8.22 -4.40 4.88
C LEU A 33 7.06 -3.48 4.50
N THR A 34 6.23 -3.89 3.55
CA THR A 34 5.18 -3.06 2.94
C THR A 34 3.81 -3.23 3.58
N ASP A 35 3.47 -4.44 4.07
CA ASP A 35 2.20 -4.71 4.72
C ASP A 35 2.31 -4.36 6.20
N ILE A 36 1.60 -3.31 6.59
CA ILE A 36 1.70 -2.73 7.93
C ILE A 36 0.48 -3.04 8.79
N VAL A 37 0.66 -2.97 10.10
CA VAL A 37 -0.45 -2.92 11.04
C VAL A 37 -1.21 -1.62 10.84
N PHE A 38 -2.53 -1.70 10.65
CA PHE A 38 -3.40 -0.55 10.55
C PHE A 38 -4.76 -0.82 11.19
N PHE A 39 -4.99 -0.24 12.37
CA PHE A 39 -6.25 -0.34 13.11
C PHE A 39 -6.88 1.02 13.30
N ILE A 40 -8.20 1.10 13.08
CA ILE A 40 -9.00 2.28 13.41
C ILE A 40 -10.12 1.87 14.33
N ARG A 41 -10.23 2.54 15.48
CA ARG A 41 -11.35 2.35 16.42
C ARG A 41 -12.26 3.56 16.40
N HIS A 42 -13.50 3.33 16.00
CA HIS A 42 -14.57 4.34 16.11
C HIS A 42 -14.83 4.68 17.60
N PRO A 43 -15.04 5.97 17.98
CA PRO A 43 -15.30 6.37 19.35
C PRO A 43 -16.37 5.55 20.07
N ARG A 44 -17.49 5.33 19.40
CA ARG A 44 -18.63 4.55 19.92
C ARG A 44 -18.53 3.04 19.66
N GLY A 45 -17.35 2.54 19.32
CA GLY A 45 -17.12 1.12 19.11
C GLY A 45 -17.87 0.52 17.92
N LYS A 46 -18.32 1.33 16.96
CA LYS A 46 -18.96 0.81 15.74
C LYS A 46 -17.98 -0.09 15.01
N ARG A 47 -18.48 -1.23 14.52
CA ARG A 47 -17.72 -2.26 13.80
C ARG A 47 -16.49 -2.79 14.54
N ALA A 48 -16.48 -2.75 15.88
CA ALA A 48 -15.39 -3.29 16.68
C ALA A 48 -15.16 -4.77 16.38
N GLY A 49 -13.86 -5.16 16.26
CA GLY A 49 -13.46 -6.54 15.98
C GLY A 49 -13.69 -7.01 14.54
N GLN A 50 -14.05 -6.11 13.61
CA GLN A 50 -14.20 -6.45 12.20
C GLN A 50 -12.90 -6.15 11.45
N ALA A 51 -12.52 -7.03 10.53
CA ALA A 51 -11.51 -6.78 9.51
C ALA A 51 -12.18 -6.22 8.25
N SER A 52 -11.39 -5.55 7.42
CA SER A 52 -11.78 -5.06 6.10
C SER A 52 -10.73 -5.48 5.08
N ASP A 53 -11.17 -5.96 3.93
CA ASP A 53 -10.31 -6.29 2.79
C ASP A 53 -10.00 -5.07 1.92
N TYR A 54 -10.43 -3.89 2.34
CA TYR A 54 -10.11 -2.65 1.64
C TYR A 54 -8.61 -2.37 1.68
N TYR A 55 -8.01 -2.12 0.53
CA TYR A 55 -6.61 -1.72 0.43
C TYR A 55 -6.40 -0.34 1.04
N ALA A 56 -6.06 -0.28 2.32
CA ALA A 56 -5.77 0.94 3.05
C ALA A 56 -4.27 1.27 3.04
N SER A 57 -3.95 2.54 3.12
CA SER A 57 -2.59 3.06 3.10
C SER A 57 -2.39 4.10 4.21
N THR A 58 -1.15 4.38 4.58
CA THR A 58 -0.81 5.49 5.48
C THR A 58 -1.27 6.85 4.95
N HIS A 59 -1.41 7.00 3.63
CA HIS A 59 -1.98 8.21 3.00
C HIS A 59 -3.44 8.46 3.40
N ASP A 60 -4.17 7.42 3.81
CA ASP A 60 -5.59 7.51 4.17
C ASP A 60 -5.83 8.04 5.59
N VAL A 61 -4.78 8.11 6.40
CA VAL A 61 -4.90 8.53 7.81
C VAL A 61 -5.40 9.96 7.92
N ALA A 62 -4.77 10.89 7.21
CA ALA A 62 -5.11 12.30 7.29
C ALA A 62 -6.52 12.59 6.76
N PRO A 63 -6.93 12.16 5.53
CA PRO A 63 -8.30 12.39 5.06
C PRO A 63 -9.34 11.69 5.95
N THR A 64 -9.04 10.51 6.51
CA THR A 64 -9.95 9.82 7.43
C THR A 64 -10.17 10.61 8.73
N ILE A 65 -9.11 11.20 9.30
CA ILE A 65 -9.24 12.05 10.50
C ILE A 65 -10.06 13.31 10.17
N LEU A 66 -9.77 13.95 9.05
CA LEU A 66 -10.51 15.16 8.61
C LEU A 66 -11.99 14.83 8.36
N GLY A 67 -12.28 13.76 7.61
CA GLY A 67 -13.65 13.32 7.36
C GLY A 67 -14.40 12.99 8.64
N PHE A 68 -13.76 12.32 9.58
CA PHE A 68 -14.34 12.02 10.88
C PHE A 68 -14.66 13.28 11.70
N LEU A 69 -13.86 14.33 11.58
CA LEU A 69 -14.07 15.63 12.22
C LEU A 69 -15.03 16.54 11.46
N GLY A 70 -15.45 16.18 10.24
CA GLY A 70 -16.26 17.02 9.37
C GLY A 70 -15.50 18.23 8.85
N VAL A 71 -14.18 18.11 8.67
CA VAL A 71 -13.29 19.18 8.17
C VAL A 71 -12.92 18.88 6.74
N GLU A 72 -13.19 19.79 5.83
CA GLU A 72 -12.77 19.67 4.43
C GLU A 72 -11.25 19.80 4.31
N PRO A 73 -10.60 18.93 3.50
CA PRO A 73 -9.18 19.05 3.22
C PRO A 73 -8.85 20.40 2.57
N PRO A 74 -7.75 21.07 2.95
CA PRO A 74 -7.37 22.36 2.38
C PRO A 74 -6.93 22.28 0.90
N HIS A 75 -6.63 21.09 0.41
CA HIS A 75 -6.25 20.76 -0.97
C HIS A 75 -6.58 19.30 -1.26
N PRO A 76 -6.63 18.86 -2.55
CA PRO A 76 -6.77 17.47 -2.90
C PRO A 76 -5.69 16.60 -2.23
N MET A 77 -6.09 15.46 -1.71
CA MET A 77 -5.20 14.49 -1.05
C MET A 77 -5.17 13.19 -1.86
N HIS A 78 -4.03 12.51 -1.86
CA HIS A 78 -3.89 11.20 -2.52
C HIS A 78 -4.56 10.07 -1.73
N GLY A 79 -4.71 10.25 -0.42
CA GLY A 79 -5.41 9.29 0.44
C GLY A 79 -6.93 9.39 0.32
N VAL A 80 -7.62 8.34 0.74
CA VAL A 80 -9.07 8.22 0.77
C VAL A 80 -9.58 8.35 2.20
N ASP A 81 -10.71 9.01 2.40
CA ASP A 81 -11.40 9.03 3.67
C ASP A 81 -12.06 7.66 3.95
N LEU A 82 -11.51 6.94 4.93
CA LEU A 82 -12.00 5.64 5.37
C LEU A 82 -13.08 5.73 6.47
N SER A 83 -13.51 6.93 6.87
CA SER A 83 -14.55 7.09 7.90
C SER A 83 -15.85 6.37 7.53
N GLY A 84 -16.15 6.30 6.24
CA GLY A 84 -17.26 5.53 5.70
C GLY A 84 -17.21 4.03 6.03
N LEU A 85 -16.04 3.41 6.04
CA LEU A 85 -15.88 2.00 6.43
C LEU A 85 -16.34 1.76 7.88
N LEU A 86 -16.04 2.71 8.77
CA LEU A 86 -16.46 2.65 10.18
C LEU A 86 -17.97 2.79 10.33
N GLU A 87 -18.66 3.35 9.34
CA GLU A 87 -20.12 3.50 9.29
C GLU A 87 -20.80 2.37 8.47
N GLY A 88 -20.03 1.42 7.95
CA GLY A 88 -20.56 0.30 7.14
C GLY A 88 -20.78 0.64 5.67
N LYS A 89 -20.18 1.72 5.18
CA LYS A 89 -20.14 2.08 3.77
C LYS A 89 -18.83 1.58 3.17
N ASN A 90 -18.84 1.22 1.90
CA ASN A 90 -17.62 0.90 1.18
C ASN A 90 -17.22 2.11 0.33
N PRO A 91 -16.02 2.66 0.48
CA PRO A 91 -15.48 3.62 -0.48
C PRO A 91 -15.25 2.93 -1.83
N GLU A 92 -14.99 3.73 -2.87
CA GLU A 92 -14.60 3.16 -4.16
C GLU A 92 -13.36 2.28 -3.98
N PRO A 93 -13.35 1.05 -4.50
CA PRO A 93 -12.23 0.15 -4.35
C PRO A 93 -10.99 0.69 -5.06
N ARG A 94 -9.83 0.48 -4.48
CA ARG A 94 -8.57 0.65 -5.18
C ARG A 94 -8.27 -0.63 -5.94
N ASP A 95 -7.86 -0.47 -7.19
CA ASP A 95 -7.44 -1.57 -8.05
C ASP A 95 -5.95 -1.88 -7.92
N HIS A 96 -5.15 -0.92 -7.44
CA HIS A 96 -3.72 -1.09 -7.20
C HIS A 96 -3.17 -0.15 -6.11
N PHE A 97 -1.95 -0.43 -5.72
CA PHE A 97 -1.11 0.42 -4.87
C PHE A 97 0.25 0.63 -5.47
N THR A 98 0.82 1.82 -5.23
CA THR A 98 2.20 2.13 -5.56
C THR A 98 2.92 2.76 -4.37
N LEU A 99 4.23 2.55 -4.29
CA LEU A 99 5.11 3.27 -3.38
C LEU A 99 6.49 3.44 -4.01
N GLY A 100 7.23 4.47 -3.54
CA GLY A 100 8.62 4.69 -3.87
C GLY A 100 9.49 4.71 -2.62
N TYR A 101 10.69 4.12 -2.70
CA TYR A 101 11.69 4.20 -1.66
C TYR A 101 13.09 4.32 -2.26
N GLY A 102 13.67 5.53 -2.20
CA GLY A 102 14.90 5.85 -2.94
C GLY A 102 14.69 5.66 -4.45
N GLU A 103 15.61 4.98 -5.09
CA GLU A 103 15.55 4.65 -6.53
C GLU A 103 14.63 3.45 -6.85
N HIS A 104 13.93 2.88 -5.85
CA HIS A 104 13.10 1.71 -6.04
C HIS A 104 11.62 2.07 -5.96
N VAL A 105 10.85 1.40 -6.81
CA VAL A 105 9.41 1.50 -6.88
C VAL A 105 8.78 0.13 -6.67
N TRP A 106 7.59 0.13 -6.14
CA TRP A 106 6.81 -1.06 -5.87
C TRP A 106 5.36 -0.80 -6.28
N CYS A 107 4.72 -1.82 -6.80
CA CYS A 107 3.28 -1.80 -7.06
C CYS A 107 2.66 -3.17 -6.77
N ARG A 108 1.38 -3.13 -6.47
CA ARG A 108 0.57 -4.32 -6.22
C ARG A 108 -0.85 -4.09 -6.72
N ASP A 109 -1.40 -5.11 -7.36
CA ASP A 109 -2.83 -5.27 -7.60
C ASP A 109 -3.34 -6.58 -6.99
N GLU A 110 -4.52 -7.03 -7.37
CA GLU A 110 -5.10 -8.29 -6.90
C GLU A 110 -4.30 -9.51 -7.41
N ALA A 111 -3.66 -9.40 -8.58
CA ALA A 111 -3.00 -10.50 -9.26
C ALA A 111 -1.50 -10.58 -8.94
N TYR A 112 -0.82 -9.45 -8.85
CA TYR A 112 0.63 -9.39 -8.83
C TYR A 112 1.18 -8.41 -7.79
N VAL A 113 2.41 -8.69 -7.37
CA VAL A 113 3.30 -7.76 -6.66
C VAL A 113 4.55 -7.59 -7.50
N ALA A 114 4.90 -6.36 -7.83
CA ALA A 114 6.11 -6.04 -8.57
C ALA A 114 6.94 -4.97 -7.86
N PHE A 115 8.25 -5.09 -7.94
CA PHE A 115 9.17 -4.02 -7.54
C PHE A 115 10.46 -4.07 -8.35
N CYS A 116 11.02 -2.89 -8.60
CA CYS A 116 12.21 -2.70 -9.42
C CYS A 116 12.87 -1.37 -9.07
N ARG A 117 14.01 -1.09 -9.69
CA ARG A 117 14.50 0.27 -9.77
C ARG A 117 13.63 1.10 -10.72
N ASP A 118 13.77 2.40 -10.65
CA ASP A 118 13.10 3.39 -11.49
C ASP A 118 13.40 3.25 -13.00
N ASP A 119 14.48 2.54 -13.36
CA ASP A 119 14.87 2.16 -14.73
C ASP A 119 14.52 0.71 -15.10
N LEU A 120 13.65 0.04 -14.33
CA LEU A 120 13.26 -1.38 -14.45
C LEU A 120 14.39 -2.39 -14.17
N VAL A 121 15.59 -1.95 -13.80
CA VAL A 121 16.66 -2.86 -13.45
C VAL A 121 16.35 -3.63 -12.17
N GLY A 122 16.64 -4.94 -12.20
CA GLY A 122 16.43 -5.82 -11.07
C GLY A 122 14.95 -6.08 -10.76
N ALA A 123 14.08 -5.97 -11.77
CA ALA A 123 12.65 -6.20 -11.61
C ALA A 123 12.36 -7.58 -11.02
N LYS A 124 11.41 -7.59 -10.08
CA LYS A 124 10.82 -8.75 -9.44
C LYS A 124 9.32 -8.74 -9.68
N LEU A 125 8.76 -9.90 -9.93
CA LEU A 125 7.31 -10.09 -10.08
C LEU A 125 6.88 -11.37 -9.37
N TYR A 126 5.80 -11.29 -8.64
CA TYR A 126 5.25 -12.41 -7.87
C TYR A 126 3.73 -12.50 -8.05
N ASP A 127 3.19 -13.72 -8.01
CA ASP A 127 1.75 -13.99 -7.94
C ASP A 127 1.36 -14.37 -6.50
N PRO A 128 0.90 -13.43 -5.67
CA PRO A 128 0.60 -13.69 -4.26
C PRO A 128 -0.57 -14.64 -4.03
N ARG A 129 -1.39 -14.91 -5.04
CA ARG A 129 -2.51 -15.86 -4.94
C ARG A 129 -2.03 -17.31 -4.97
N ASN A 130 -0.99 -17.59 -5.78
CA ASN A 130 -0.40 -18.92 -5.92
C ASN A 130 0.90 -19.08 -5.12
N ASP A 131 1.54 -17.98 -4.76
CA ASP A 131 2.77 -17.92 -3.96
C ASP A 131 2.64 -16.82 -2.88
N PRO A 132 1.86 -17.04 -1.81
CA PRO A 132 1.62 -16.03 -0.77
C PRO A 132 2.90 -15.56 -0.06
N GLN A 133 3.97 -16.35 -0.10
CA GLN A 133 5.25 -16.01 0.51
C GLN A 133 6.23 -15.35 -0.46
N LEU A 134 5.82 -15.10 -1.70
CA LEU A 134 6.64 -14.46 -2.74
C LEU A 134 8.04 -15.08 -2.89
N GLN A 135 8.10 -16.43 -2.94
CA GLN A 135 9.35 -17.17 -3.07
C GLN A 135 9.79 -17.34 -4.53
N ARG A 136 8.84 -17.34 -5.46
CA ARG A 136 9.08 -17.55 -6.88
C ARG A 136 8.97 -16.24 -7.66
N ASP A 137 10.10 -15.68 -7.99
CA ASP A 137 10.20 -14.55 -8.92
C ASP A 137 9.91 -15.01 -10.37
N ILE A 138 8.87 -14.44 -10.97
CA ILE A 138 8.42 -14.74 -12.34
C ILE A 138 8.69 -13.60 -13.33
N ALA A 139 9.44 -12.56 -12.94
CA ALA A 139 9.67 -11.38 -13.78
C ALA A 139 10.29 -11.72 -15.15
N ARG A 140 11.13 -12.76 -15.21
CA ARG A 140 11.75 -13.21 -16.47
C ARG A 140 10.80 -13.95 -17.39
N ASP A 141 9.79 -14.61 -16.80
CA ASP A 141 8.78 -15.39 -17.53
C ASP A 141 7.65 -14.47 -18.03
N GLU A 142 7.45 -13.32 -17.34
CA GLU A 142 6.35 -12.37 -17.56
C GLU A 142 6.85 -10.91 -17.70
N PRO A 143 7.79 -10.61 -18.61
CA PRO A 143 8.36 -9.27 -18.71
C PRO A 143 7.33 -8.20 -19.11
N GLU A 144 6.37 -8.55 -19.98
CA GLU A 144 5.30 -7.64 -20.40
C GLU A 144 4.40 -7.24 -19.22
N THR A 145 4.18 -8.15 -18.28
CA THR A 145 3.42 -7.85 -17.05
C THR A 145 4.16 -6.84 -16.16
N VAL A 146 5.48 -6.99 -16.04
CA VAL A 146 6.33 -6.03 -15.30
C VAL A 146 6.24 -4.63 -15.92
N GLU A 147 6.45 -4.52 -17.24
CA GLU A 147 6.39 -3.25 -17.97
C GLU A 147 4.99 -2.61 -17.84
N LYS A 148 3.94 -3.40 -18.02
CA LYS A 148 2.56 -2.93 -17.88
C LYS A 148 2.29 -2.37 -16.48
N MET A 149 2.66 -3.09 -15.41
CA MET A 149 2.45 -2.63 -14.03
C MET A 149 3.25 -1.35 -13.75
N PHE A 150 4.46 -1.24 -14.28
CA PHE A 150 5.27 -0.04 -14.14
C PHE A 150 4.64 1.17 -14.85
N GLU A 151 4.21 1.01 -16.09
CA GLU A 151 3.63 2.10 -16.89
C GLU A 151 2.24 2.50 -16.41
N GLU A 152 1.34 1.51 -16.23
CA GLU A 152 -0.07 1.78 -15.93
C GLU A 152 -0.34 2.14 -14.47
N TYR A 153 0.54 1.73 -13.54
CA TYR A 153 0.40 2.02 -12.12
C TYR A 153 1.46 3.02 -11.65
N VAL A 154 2.74 2.64 -11.68
CA VAL A 154 3.81 3.44 -11.06
C VAL A 154 3.96 4.80 -11.75
N LEU A 155 4.14 4.83 -13.08
CA LEU A 155 4.30 6.09 -13.81
C LEU A 155 3.03 6.94 -13.78
N LYS A 156 1.87 6.32 -13.90
CA LYS A 156 0.59 7.04 -13.88
C LYS A 156 0.35 7.71 -12.53
N ASP A 157 0.56 7.00 -11.42
CA ASP A 157 0.41 7.57 -10.07
C ASP A 157 1.46 8.66 -9.79
N ALA A 158 2.65 8.53 -10.36
CA ALA A 158 3.70 9.55 -10.29
C ALA A 158 3.48 10.77 -11.21
N GLY A 159 2.37 10.81 -11.95
CA GLY A 159 2.07 11.92 -12.87
C GLY A 159 2.83 11.86 -14.20
N GLY A 160 3.28 10.68 -14.60
CA GLY A 160 3.93 10.40 -15.89
C GLY A 160 5.45 10.38 -15.85
N SER A 161 6.06 10.75 -14.74
CA SER A 161 7.53 10.66 -14.54
C SER A 161 7.88 10.45 -13.08
N LEU A 162 8.93 9.67 -12.83
CA LEU A 162 9.45 9.49 -11.48
C LEU A 162 10.35 10.67 -11.07
N PRO A 163 10.36 11.04 -9.77
CA PRO A 163 11.29 12.03 -9.28
C PRO A 163 12.75 11.53 -9.42
N THR A 164 13.64 12.43 -9.82
CA THR A 164 15.09 12.17 -9.83
C THR A 164 15.69 12.53 -8.48
N TYR A 165 16.46 11.61 -7.89
CA TYR A 165 17.14 11.80 -6.61
C TYR A 165 18.64 12.03 -6.81
#